data_284fd7eb3de496167a6c751b31cd0bdd
#
_entry.id   284fd7eb3de496167a6c751b31cd0bdd
#
_cell.length_a   1.000
_cell.length_b   1.000
_cell.length_c   1.000
_cell.angle_alpha   90.00
_cell.angle_beta   90.00
_cell.angle_gamma   90.00
#
_symmetry.space_group_name_H-M   'P 1'
#
loop_
_entity.id
_entity.type
_entity.pdbx_description
1 polymer ?
#
loop_
_entity_poly.entity_id
_entity_poly.type
_entity_poly.pdbx_seq_one_letter_code
_entity_poly.pdbx_strand_id
1 'polypeptide(L)'
;MKFGSPPGDAAGGVAAMWTRLLVERASWTLIDQGVVSLGGFILNVQLARYLTGSDYGTFALFMGAVFIFRAVDFSLISYPLSVQLCATPRREHAALLGSTAAIAIALAGVLSVLMFAGTVLLGRGDIAYATTACFLSWQAQETTRRFLSADFRHRAAVWGDATSFLGQAAIIGVLASAASLTLQSALYAISAMFLAGAAVHVSKLQFARPDFAAIVPMFRKFFELGKWSLLTYEVVLLRTQLFPWALAVFAGTAATASWQAALNIANLMNPIILGIGTVIPQAAAQARLSGGITGAWRAARGYILFGLPPILVFCAFVLLAPHFALRLAYSADSPYLDMSLCVQILALAWAAEYVGEMIAKTLLGAELGGLAFLTNATGVVGAVVALPLIIPFGVLGACLALAIAILIRLIFAWLILSWLLAKETSPTAIRAEAQVPR
;
A
#
# COMPACT_ATOMS: atom_id res chain seq x y z
N MET A 1 4.67 16.11 59.57
CA MET A 1 5.45 15.99 58.32
C MET A 1 4.49 16.29 57.16
N LYS A 2 4.65 17.44 56.49
CA LYS A 2 3.83 17.83 55.32
C LYS A 2 4.40 17.14 54.10
N PHE A 3 3.64 16.25 53.47
CA PHE A 3 3.95 15.72 52.13
C PHE A 3 3.72 16.85 51.11
N GLY A 4 4.80 17.29 50.48
CA GLY A 4 4.77 18.26 49.39
C GLY A 4 4.05 17.68 48.19
N SER A 5 3.13 18.42 47.58
CA SER A 5 2.50 18.16 46.31
C SER A 5 3.56 18.03 45.20
N PRO A 6 3.41 17.08 44.27
CA PRO A 6 4.35 16.96 43.16
C PRO A 6 4.20 18.17 42.21
N PRO A 7 5.28 18.63 41.55
CA PRO A 7 5.26 19.78 40.70
C PRO A 7 4.41 19.51 39.46
N GLY A 8 3.26 20.17 39.33
CA GLY A 8 2.30 20.00 38.23
C GLY A 8 2.80 20.43 36.85
N ASP A 9 3.93 21.12 36.74
CA ASP A 9 4.45 21.64 35.46
C ASP A 9 5.31 20.65 34.66
N ALA A 10 5.92 19.66 35.31
CA ALA A 10 6.76 18.69 34.61
C ALA A 10 5.93 17.73 33.77
N ALA A 11 4.76 17.31 34.22
CA ALA A 11 3.87 16.41 33.47
C ALA A 11 3.29 17.06 32.20
N GLY A 12 2.94 18.36 32.28
CA GLY A 12 2.48 19.13 31.13
C GLY A 12 3.54 19.36 30.08
N GLY A 13 4.80 19.59 30.48
CA GLY A 13 5.93 19.74 29.56
C GLY A 13 6.27 18.44 28.81
N VAL A 14 6.23 17.30 29.50
CA VAL A 14 6.47 15.98 28.91
C VAL A 14 5.35 15.62 27.92
N ALA A 15 4.09 15.83 28.28
CA ALA A 15 2.95 15.59 27.39
C ALA A 15 3.02 16.47 26.13
N ALA A 16 3.33 17.76 26.27
CA ALA A 16 3.48 18.68 25.14
C ALA A 16 4.67 18.29 24.23
N MET A 17 5.77 17.82 24.80
CA MET A 17 6.92 17.31 24.04
C MET A 17 6.55 16.06 23.24
N TRP A 18 5.86 15.08 23.82
CA TRP A 18 5.39 13.89 23.13
C TRP A 18 4.41 14.22 22.02
N THR A 19 3.48 15.14 22.24
CA THR A 19 2.52 15.59 21.23
C THR A 19 3.26 16.24 20.05
N ARG A 20 4.24 17.10 20.28
CA ARG A 20 5.07 17.70 19.22
C ARG A 20 5.83 16.65 18.42
N LEU A 21 6.47 15.68 19.08
CA LEU A 21 7.21 14.61 18.41
C LEU A 21 6.30 13.71 17.56
N LEU A 22 5.10 13.40 18.06
CA LEU A 22 4.11 12.61 17.32
C LEU A 22 3.58 13.36 16.10
N VAL A 23 3.26 14.66 16.25
CA VAL A 23 2.82 15.52 15.14
C VAL A 23 3.92 15.67 14.09
N GLU A 24 5.17 15.89 14.50
CA GLU A 24 6.30 15.98 13.57
C GLU A 24 6.50 14.68 12.79
N ARG A 25 6.48 13.52 13.45
CA ARG A 25 6.62 12.22 12.78
C ARG A 25 5.48 11.94 11.80
N ALA A 26 4.24 12.22 12.21
CA ALA A 26 3.07 12.06 11.35
C ALA A 26 3.14 12.99 10.13
N SER A 27 3.58 14.23 10.29
CA SER A 27 3.74 15.18 9.19
C SER A 27 4.77 14.70 8.17
N TRP A 28 5.93 14.19 8.60
CA TRP A 28 6.93 13.65 7.68
C TRP A 28 6.44 12.40 6.95
N THR A 29 5.68 11.54 7.60
CA THR A 29 5.05 10.37 6.96
C THR A 29 4.03 10.78 5.90
N LEU A 30 3.23 11.83 6.15
CA LEU A 30 2.28 12.36 5.17
C LEU A 30 2.99 13.00 3.97
N ILE A 31 4.07 13.77 4.21
CA ILE A 31 4.90 14.34 3.15
C ILE A 31 5.49 13.22 2.28
N ASP A 32 6.03 12.18 2.91
CA ASP A 32 6.57 11.00 2.23
C ASP A 32 5.53 10.35 1.31
N GLN A 33 4.35 10.05 1.84
CA GLN A 33 3.24 9.49 1.05
C GLN A 33 2.82 10.43 -0.09
N GLY A 34 2.82 11.74 0.12
CA GLY A 34 2.55 12.73 -0.91
C GLY A 34 3.57 12.68 -2.05
N VAL A 35 4.86 12.64 -1.73
CA VAL A 35 5.96 12.56 -2.71
C VAL A 35 5.88 11.27 -3.51
N VAL A 36 5.73 10.12 -2.84
CA VAL A 36 5.62 8.81 -3.48
C VAL A 36 4.38 8.73 -4.39
N SER A 37 3.23 9.19 -3.90
CA SER A 37 1.97 9.15 -4.66
C SER A 37 2.01 10.08 -5.88
N LEU A 38 2.49 11.30 -5.71
CA LEU A 38 2.57 12.29 -6.80
C LEU A 38 3.59 11.85 -7.85
N GLY A 39 4.80 11.47 -7.43
CA GLY A 39 5.83 11.01 -8.35
C GLY A 39 5.42 9.75 -9.10
N GLY A 40 4.83 8.78 -8.41
CA GLY A 40 4.28 7.56 -9.01
C GLY A 40 3.14 7.85 -9.99
N PHE A 41 2.24 8.77 -9.67
CA PHE A 41 1.16 9.20 -10.58
C PHE A 41 1.74 9.85 -11.85
N ILE A 42 2.64 10.83 -11.70
CA ILE A 42 3.28 11.51 -12.84
C ILE A 42 4.00 10.50 -13.72
N LEU A 43 4.80 9.60 -13.13
CA LEU A 43 5.48 8.53 -13.84
C LEU A 43 4.50 7.68 -14.67
N ASN A 44 3.43 7.17 -14.05
CA ASN A 44 2.44 6.34 -14.73
C ASN A 44 1.75 7.09 -15.88
N VAL A 45 1.41 8.37 -15.68
CA VAL A 45 0.81 9.21 -16.73
C VAL A 45 1.79 9.41 -17.90
N GLN A 46 3.08 9.67 -17.63
CA GLN A 46 4.09 9.83 -18.67
C GLN A 46 4.30 8.53 -19.46
N LEU A 47 4.43 7.39 -18.78
CA LEU A 47 4.56 6.11 -19.44
C LEU A 47 3.32 5.78 -20.30
N ALA A 48 2.12 6.05 -19.81
CA ALA A 48 0.88 5.88 -20.56
C ALA A 48 0.78 6.79 -21.80
N ARG A 49 1.34 8.01 -21.73
CA ARG A 49 1.31 8.96 -22.85
C ARG A 49 2.31 8.63 -23.96
N TYR A 50 3.47 8.11 -23.61
CA TYR A 50 4.62 8.04 -24.53
C TYR A 50 5.02 6.63 -24.93
N LEU A 51 4.61 5.59 -24.18
CA LEU A 51 4.80 4.20 -24.58
C LEU A 51 3.63 3.70 -25.44
N THR A 52 3.89 2.62 -26.20
CA THR A 52 2.79 1.89 -26.86
C THR A 52 1.87 1.28 -25.79
N GLY A 53 0.59 1.05 -26.16
CA GLY A 53 -0.35 0.41 -25.22
C GLY A 53 0.15 -0.98 -24.75
N SER A 54 0.81 -1.75 -25.64
CA SER A 54 1.39 -3.04 -25.27
C SER A 54 2.53 -2.91 -24.27
N ASP A 55 3.42 -1.94 -24.46
CA ASP A 55 4.56 -1.74 -23.57
C ASP A 55 4.14 -1.18 -22.22
N TYR A 56 3.18 -0.23 -22.20
CA TYR A 56 2.64 0.26 -20.93
C TYR A 56 1.86 -0.83 -20.17
N GLY A 57 1.11 -1.69 -20.86
CA GLY A 57 0.47 -2.85 -20.25
C GLY A 57 1.49 -3.86 -19.70
N THR A 58 2.59 -4.10 -20.43
CA THR A 58 3.71 -4.91 -19.94
C THR A 58 4.36 -4.32 -18.69
N PHE A 59 4.55 -2.99 -18.66
CA PHE A 59 5.02 -2.29 -17.45
C PHE A 59 4.06 -2.47 -16.28
N ALA A 60 2.74 -2.39 -16.51
CA ALA A 60 1.75 -2.60 -15.45
C ALA A 60 1.80 -4.02 -14.88
N LEU A 61 1.98 -5.04 -15.73
CA LEU A 61 2.18 -6.44 -15.29
C LEU A 61 3.47 -6.61 -14.49
N PHE A 62 4.57 -6.01 -14.96
CA PHE A 62 5.82 -5.99 -14.22
C PHE A 62 5.64 -5.38 -12.83
N MET A 63 4.99 -4.22 -12.72
CA MET A 63 4.70 -3.60 -11.43
C MET A 63 3.78 -4.48 -10.56
N GLY A 64 2.85 -5.21 -11.15
CA GLY A 64 2.04 -6.21 -10.44
C GLY A 64 2.90 -7.31 -9.79
N ALA A 65 3.88 -7.85 -10.51
CA ALA A 65 4.83 -8.81 -9.97
C ALA A 65 5.71 -8.19 -8.86
N VAL A 66 6.16 -6.95 -9.05
CA VAL A 66 6.91 -6.20 -8.03
C VAL A 66 6.09 -6.07 -6.74
N PHE A 67 4.78 -5.80 -6.81
CA PHE A 67 3.93 -5.70 -5.62
C PHE A 67 3.78 -7.04 -4.88
N ILE A 68 3.69 -8.17 -5.60
CA ILE A 68 3.68 -9.51 -4.99
C ILE A 68 5.01 -9.76 -4.26
N PHE A 69 6.14 -9.52 -4.90
CA PHE A 69 7.46 -9.70 -4.28
C PHE A 69 7.68 -8.74 -3.10
N ARG A 70 7.10 -7.53 -3.16
CA ARG A 70 7.09 -6.59 -2.04
C ARG A 70 6.38 -7.14 -0.82
N ALA A 71 5.27 -7.86 -0.98
CA ALA A 71 4.57 -8.45 0.16
C ALA A 71 5.43 -9.53 0.83
N VAL A 72 6.20 -10.30 0.05
CA VAL A 72 7.18 -11.27 0.57
C VAL A 72 8.26 -10.55 1.39
N ASP A 73 8.91 -9.52 0.81
CA ASP A 73 9.93 -8.74 1.53
C ASP A 73 9.38 -8.08 2.79
N PHE A 74 8.24 -7.39 2.66
CA PHE A 74 7.62 -6.72 3.81
C PHE A 74 7.35 -7.70 4.95
N SER A 75 6.75 -8.84 4.64
CA SER A 75 6.33 -9.81 5.65
C SER A 75 7.51 -10.55 6.29
N LEU A 76 8.54 -10.90 5.50
CA LEU A 76 9.66 -11.71 5.97
C LEU A 76 10.87 -10.89 6.45
N ILE A 77 10.97 -9.61 6.07
CA ILE A 77 12.10 -8.75 6.43
C ILE A 77 11.64 -7.53 7.22
N SER A 78 10.82 -6.66 6.57
CA SER A 78 10.55 -5.32 7.09
C SER A 78 9.70 -5.33 8.36
N TYR A 79 8.65 -6.14 8.40
CA TYR A 79 7.78 -6.28 9.57
C TYR A 79 8.50 -6.90 10.77
N PRO A 80 9.18 -8.08 10.65
CA PRO A 80 9.94 -8.64 11.75
C PRO A 80 11.06 -7.73 12.25
N LEU A 81 11.75 -7.03 11.35
CA LEU A 81 12.77 -6.05 11.72
C LEU A 81 12.20 -4.93 12.59
N SER A 82 11.05 -4.36 12.19
CA SER A 82 10.41 -3.28 12.95
C SER A 82 10.05 -3.70 14.37
N VAL A 83 9.55 -4.93 14.54
CA VAL A 83 9.26 -5.51 15.86
C VAL A 83 10.53 -5.70 16.68
N GLN A 84 11.60 -6.22 16.07
CA GLN A 84 12.84 -6.49 16.78
C GLN A 84 13.61 -5.20 17.14
N LEU A 85 13.63 -4.18 16.27
CA LEU A 85 14.26 -2.91 16.59
C LEU A 85 13.65 -2.24 17.82
N CYS A 86 12.33 -2.34 18.00
CA CYS A 86 11.65 -1.82 19.18
C CYS A 86 12.08 -2.54 20.49
N ALA A 87 12.45 -3.81 20.38
CA ALA A 87 12.87 -4.64 21.53
C ALA A 87 14.38 -4.65 21.79
N THR A 88 15.18 -4.09 20.87
CA THR A 88 16.66 -4.16 20.89
C THR A 88 17.24 -2.83 21.38
N PRO A 89 18.26 -2.81 22.24
CA PRO A 89 18.95 -1.59 22.64
C PRO A 89 19.58 -0.88 21.44
N ARG A 90 19.54 0.46 21.40
CA ARG A 90 20.04 1.27 20.27
C ARG A 90 21.48 0.95 19.84
N ARG A 91 22.35 0.59 20.79
CA ARG A 91 23.75 0.21 20.51
C ARG A 91 23.87 -1.02 19.60
N GLU A 92 22.87 -1.86 19.56
CA GLU A 92 22.84 -3.12 18.79
C GLU A 92 22.10 -2.98 17.45
N HIS A 93 21.47 -1.81 17.18
CA HIS A 93 20.71 -1.57 15.94
C HIS A 93 21.58 -1.75 14.68
N ALA A 94 22.84 -1.26 14.70
CA ALA A 94 23.73 -1.39 13.54
C ALA A 94 24.06 -2.86 13.21
N ALA A 95 24.22 -3.72 14.22
CA ALA A 95 24.46 -5.16 14.03
C ALA A 95 23.21 -5.88 13.52
N LEU A 96 22.04 -5.55 14.08
CA LEU A 96 20.77 -6.08 13.61
C LEU A 96 20.48 -5.67 12.16
N LEU A 97 20.69 -4.40 11.80
CA LEU A 97 20.53 -3.90 10.44
C LEU A 97 21.51 -4.57 9.47
N GLY A 98 22.77 -4.78 9.85
CA GLY A 98 23.77 -5.46 9.02
C GLY A 98 23.38 -6.91 8.71
N SER A 99 22.97 -7.68 9.72
CA SER A 99 22.51 -9.06 9.54
C SER A 99 21.21 -9.15 8.76
N THR A 100 20.25 -8.22 9.00
CA THR A 100 19.00 -8.13 8.23
C THR A 100 19.26 -7.78 6.77
N ALA A 101 20.21 -6.87 6.49
CA ALA A 101 20.58 -6.51 5.11
C ALA A 101 21.13 -7.72 4.35
N ALA A 102 21.93 -8.58 4.99
CA ALA A 102 22.42 -9.81 4.37
C ALA A 102 21.27 -10.77 3.99
N ILE A 103 20.26 -10.93 4.87
CA ILE A 103 19.05 -11.72 4.56
C ILE A 103 18.26 -11.09 3.43
N ALA A 104 18.08 -9.76 3.45
CA ALA A 104 17.34 -9.03 2.42
C ALA A 104 18.01 -9.15 1.04
N ILE A 105 19.35 -9.07 0.98
CA ILE A 105 20.11 -9.27 -0.26
C ILE A 105 19.94 -10.71 -0.78
N ALA A 106 20.01 -11.70 0.07
CA ALA A 106 19.82 -13.09 -0.33
C ALA A 106 18.40 -13.33 -0.87
N LEU A 107 17.37 -12.79 -0.20
CA LEU A 107 15.97 -12.86 -0.64
C LEU A 107 15.79 -12.12 -1.98
N ALA A 108 16.33 -10.91 -2.11
CA ALA A 108 16.31 -10.13 -3.36
C ALA A 108 16.95 -10.89 -4.53
N GLY A 109 18.05 -11.61 -4.28
CA GLY A 109 18.68 -12.48 -5.26
C GLY A 109 17.75 -13.58 -5.77
N VAL A 110 17.10 -14.31 -4.86
CA VAL A 110 16.12 -15.34 -5.22
C VAL A 110 14.94 -14.76 -6.01
N LEU A 111 14.35 -13.67 -5.54
CA LEU A 111 13.21 -13.01 -6.20
C LEU A 111 13.62 -12.45 -7.58
N SER A 112 14.87 -12.01 -7.74
CA SER A 112 15.41 -11.53 -9.03
C SER A 112 15.52 -12.65 -10.06
N VAL A 113 15.94 -13.84 -9.65
CA VAL A 113 15.94 -15.02 -10.52
C VAL A 113 14.53 -15.37 -10.97
N LEU A 114 13.55 -15.29 -10.06
CA LEU A 114 12.14 -15.51 -10.40
C LEU A 114 11.61 -14.41 -11.34
N MET A 115 11.99 -13.14 -11.13
CA MET A 115 11.62 -12.02 -12.00
C MET A 115 12.19 -12.24 -13.42
N PHE A 116 13.46 -12.56 -13.52
CA PHE A 116 14.12 -12.84 -14.80
C PHE A 116 13.45 -14.01 -15.53
N ALA A 117 13.33 -15.16 -14.85
CA ALA A 117 12.72 -16.34 -15.41
C ALA A 117 11.27 -16.11 -15.84
N GLY A 118 10.48 -15.44 -14.99
CA GLY A 118 9.10 -15.07 -15.30
C GLY A 118 8.99 -14.18 -16.55
N THR A 119 9.85 -13.18 -16.69
CA THR A 119 9.87 -12.29 -17.85
C THR A 119 10.22 -13.07 -19.15
N VAL A 120 11.18 -13.98 -19.08
CA VAL A 120 11.55 -14.85 -20.22
C VAL A 120 10.41 -15.81 -20.58
N LEU A 121 9.79 -16.46 -19.59
CA LEU A 121 8.69 -17.39 -19.80
C LEU A 121 7.44 -16.72 -20.38
N LEU A 122 7.23 -15.44 -20.10
CA LEU A 122 6.16 -14.63 -20.71
C LEU A 122 6.50 -14.15 -22.13
N GLY A 123 7.61 -14.62 -22.73
CA GLY A 123 8.00 -14.27 -24.08
C GLY A 123 8.64 -12.88 -24.22
N ARG A 124 8.99 -12.22 -23.11
CA ARG A 124 9.60 -10.89 -23.09
C ARG A 124 11.07 -10.94 -22.66
N GLY A 125 11.82 -11.88 -23.20
CA GLY A 125 13.27 -12.00 -22.96
C GLY A 125 14.06 -10.74 -23.36
N ASP A 126 13.53 -9.93 -24.28
CA ASP A 126 14.05 -8.64 -24.73
C ASP A 126 14.25 -7.63 -23.59
N ILE A 127 13.39 -7.67 -22.58
CA ILE A 127 13.44 -6.75 -21.41
C ILE A 127 13.83 -7.45 -20.10
N ALA A 128 14.18 -8.75 -20.13
CA ALA A 128 14.42 -9.51 -18.89
C ALA A 128 15.52 -8.93 -18.00
N TYR A 129 16.62 -8.43 -18.59
CA TYR A 129 17.67 -7.74 -17.83
C TYR A 129 17.19 -6.39 -17.25
N ALA A 130 16.41 -5.62 -18.03
CA ALA A 130 15.90 -4.33 -17.60
C ALA A 130 14.88 -4.46 -16.45
N THR A 131 13.96 -5.42 -16.52
CA THR A 131 12.99 -5.71 -15.44
C THR A 131 13.69 -6.20 -14.19
N THR A 132 14.68 -7.07 -14.32
CA THR A 132 15.46 -7.58 -13.18
C THR A 132 16.28 -6.45 -12.51
N ALA A 133 16.95 -5.61 -13.30
CA ALA A 133 17.68 -4.47 -12.78
C ALA A 133 16.76 -3.46 -12.07
N CYS A 134 15.58 -3.20 -12.66
CA CYS A 134 14.58 -2.31 -12.07
C CYS A 134 14.03 -2.89 -10.76
N PHE A 135 13.74 -4.20 -10.72
CA PHE A 135 13.29 -4.86 -9.49
C PHE A 135 14.36 -4.80 -8.39
N LEU A 136 15.62 -5.15 -8.69
CA LEU A 136 16.71 -5.09 -7.71
C LEU A 136 16.92 -3.69 -7.14
N SER A 137 16.90 -2.69 -8.01
CA SER A 137 17.06 -1.29 -7.62
C SER A 137 15.92 -0.80 -6.75
N TRP A 138 14.70 -1.16 -7.14
CA TRP A 138 13.50 -0.88 -6.36
C TRP A 138 13.54 -1.58 -5.00
N GLN A 139 13.93 -2.86 -4.97
CA GLN A 139 14.07 -3.64 -3.73
C GLN A 139 15.09 -2.99 -2.78
N ALA A 140 16.25 -2.56 -3.31
CA ALA A 140 17.26 -1.87 -2.51
C ALA A 140 16.73 -0.56 -1.91
N GLN A 141 16.01 0.24 -2.70
CA GLN A 141 15.40 1.50 -2.26
C GLN A 141 14.31 1.25 -1.19
N GLU A 142 13.39 0.32 -1.44
CA GLU A 142 12.30 0.02 -0.53
C GLU A 142 12.81 -0.57 0.80
N THR A 143 13.76 -1.51 0.76
CA THR A 143 14.35 -2.11 1.95
C THR A 143 15.07 -1.06 2.82
N THR A 144 15.88 -0.20 2.21
CA THR A 144 16.59 0.87 2.95
C THR A 144 15.64 1.93 3.49
N ARG A 145 14.57 2.27 2.76
CA ARG A 145 13.49 3.11 3.24
C ARG A 145 12.80 2.51 4.47
N ARG A 146 12.52 1.20 4.43
CA ARG A 146 11.90 0.48 5.55
C ARG A 146 12.81 0.43 6.78
N PHE A 147 14.11 0.29 6.59
CA PHE A 147 15.08 0.35 7.68
C PHE A 147 15.06 1.72 8.39
N LEU A 148 15.02 2.81 7.63
CA LEU A 148 14.87 4.16 8.20
C LEU A 148 13.52 4.34 8.93
N SER A 149 12.44 3.82 8.36
CA SER A 149 11.11 3.90 8.96
C SER A 149 11.02 3.10 10.25
N ALA A 150 11.62 1.90 10.30
CA ALA A 150 11.67 1.05 11.49
C ALA A 150 12.48 1.69 12.64
N ASP A 151 13.51 2.50 12.30
CA ASP A 151 14.29 3.31 13.27
C ASP A 151 13.67 4.70 13.54
N PHE A 152 12.41 4.94 13.10
CA PHE A 152 11.66 6.20 13.24
C PHE A 152 12.35 7.43 12.60
N ARG A 153 13.15 7.24 11.54
CA ARG A 153 13.87 8.29 10.83
C ARG A 153 13.15 8.73 9.56
N HIS A 154 11.85 9.00 9.66
CA HIS A 154 10.97 9.34 8.53
C HIS A 154 11.47 10.52 7.69
N ARG A 155 12.00 11.57 8.33
CA ARG A 155 12.60 12.71 7.62
C ARG A 155 13.75 12.31 6.69
N ALA A 156 14.56 11.33 7.10
CA ALA A 156 15.65 10.84 6.27
C ALA A 156 15.12 10.00 5.07
N ALA A 157 14.01 9.27 5.26
CA ALA A 157 13.37 8.51 4.20
C ALA A 157 12.84 9.41 3.07
N VAL A 158 12.18 10.53 3.41
CA VAL A 158 11.61 11.48 2.42
C VAL A 158 12.61 11.94 1.38
N TRP A 159 13.88 12.19 1.74
CA TRP A 159 14.90 12.66 0.78
C TRP A 159 15.26 11.59 -0.25
N GLY A 160 15.39 10.34 0.15
CA GLY A 160 15.63 9.25 -0.79
C GLY A 160 14.42 8.98 -1.68
N ASP A 161 13.21 9.04 -1.11
CA ASP A 161 11.96 8.86 -1.85
C ASP A 161 11.74 10.01 -2.84
N ALA A 162 12.02 11.26 -2.47
CA ALA A 162 11.97 12.40 -3.39
C ALA A 162 12.97 12.22 -4.55
N THR A 163 14.21 11.79 -4.23
CA THR A 163 15.23 11.50 -5.27
C THR A 163 14.73 10.41 -6.22
N SER A 164 14.14 9.32 -5.70
CA SER A 164 13.62 8.23 -6.50
C SER A 164 12.42 8.68 -7.35
N PHE A 165 11.32 9.06 -6.71
CA PHE A 165 10.04 9.22 -7.39
C PHE A 165 9.94 10.50 -8.22
N LEU A 166 10.46 11.63 -7.74
CA LEU A 166 10.52 12.86 -8.55
C LEU A 166 11.61 12.78 -9.60
N GLY A 167 12.74 12.13 -9.30
CA GLY A 167 13.81 11.87 -10.26
C GLY A 167 13.34 11.00 -11.41
N GLN A 168 12.55 9.95 -11.16
CA GLN A 168 11.93 9.12 -12.19
C GLN A 168 11.03 9.97 -13.11
N ALA A 169 10.16 10.77 -12.54
CA ALA A 169 9.28 11.64 -13.32
C ALA A 169 10.08 12.62 -14.20
N ALA A 170 11.17 13.19 -13.68
CA ALA A 170 12.03 14.08 -14.41
C ALA A 170 12.76 13.38 -15.56
N ILE A 171 13.44 12.26 -15.30
CA ILE A 171 14.22 11.55 -16.33
C ILE A 171 13.36 10.96 -17.43
N ILE A 172 12.17 10.43 -17.09
CA ILE A 172 11.23 9.94 -18.09
C ILE A 172 10.70 11.10 -18.95
N GLY A 173 10.43 12.27 -18.36
CA GLY A 173 10.08 13.48 -19.11
C GLY A 173 11.17 13.90 -20.11
N VAL A 174 12.46 13.83 -19.73
CA VAL A 174 13.59 14.10 -20.62
C VAL A 174 13.67 13.08 -21.75
N LEU A 175 13.59 11.78 -21.44
CA LEU A 175 13.61 10.71 -22.47
C LEU A 175 12.43 10.84 -23.44
N ALA A 176 11.25 11.18 -22.96
CA ALA A 176 10.07 11.41 -23.78
C ALA A 176 10.24 12.63 -24.72
N SER A 177 10.77 13.74 -24.20
CA SER A 177 11.03 14.94 -25.03
C SER A 177 12.12 14.73 -26.11
N ALA A 178 13.07 13.82 -25.85
CA ALA A 178 14.10 13.42 -26.81
C ALA A 178 13.63 12.34 -27.80
N ALA A 179 12.35 11.94 -27.78
CA ALA A 179 11.78 10.85 -28.58
C ALA A 179 12.55 9.52 -28.47
N SER A 180 13.22 9.28 -27.34
CA SER A 180 14.06 8.10 -27.09
C SER A 180 13.45 7.15 -26.04
N LEU A 181 12.20 7.38 -25.64
CA LEU A 181 11.52 6.58 -24.63
C LEU A 181 11.05 5.24 -25.21
N THR A 182 11.62 4.16 -24.73
CA THR A 182 11.18 2.78 -24.95
C THR A 182 10.90 2.14 -23.57
N LEU A 183 10.20 1.01 -23.53
CA LEU A 183 10.00 0.29 -22.26
C LEU A 183 11.35 -0.05 -21.60
N GLN A 184 12.32 -0.51 -22.39
CA GLN A 184 13.65 -0.86 -21.88
C GLN A 184 14.40 0.36 -21.31
N SER A 185 14.43 1.49 -22.04
CA SER A 185 15.07 2.72 -21.56
C SER A 185 14.38 3.29 -20.32
N ALA A 186 13.04 3.20 -20.25
CA ALA A 186 12.26 3.58 -19.08
C ALA A 186 12.63 2.74 -17.84
N LEU A 187 12.69 1.41 -17.98
CA LEU A 187 13.06 0.53 -16.88
C LEU A 187 14.47 0.80 -16.35
N TYR A 188 15.46 1.04 -17.24
CA TYR A 188 16.79 1.40 -16.80
C TYR A 188 16.86 2.80 -16.14
N ALA A 189 16.12 3.78 -16.66
CA ALA A 189 16.05 5.12 -16.08
C ALA A 189 15.41 5.09 -14.67
N ILE A 190 14.31 4.35 -14.52
CA ILE A 190 13.66 4.11 -13.24
C ILE A 190 14.61 3.41 -12.27
N SER A 191 15.36 2.40 -12.77
CA SER A 191 16.37 1.66 -12.01
C SER A 191 17.45 2.60 -11.46
N ALA A 192 17.98 3.49 -12.29
CA ALA A 192 19.00 4.45 -11.89
C ALA A 192 18.51 5.39 -10.77
N MET A 193 17.26 5.85 -10.84
CA MET A 193 16.69 6.71 -9.82
C MET A 193 16.36 5.96 -8.51
N PHE A 194 15.97 4.71 -8.57
CA PHE A 194 15.84 3.88 -7.37
C PHE A 194 17.20 3.66 -6.70
N LEU A 195 18.27 3.38 -7.46
CA LEU A 195 19.62 3.27 -6.90
C LEU A 195 20.09 4.60 -6.28
N ALA A 196 19.81 5.72 -6.93
CA ALA A 196 20.16 7.04 -6.38
C ALA A 196 19.43 7.29 -5.04
N GLY A 197 18.14 6.99 -4.96
CA GLY A 197 17.38 7.09 -3.71
C GLY A 197 17.86 6.11 -2.64
N ALA A 198 18.17 4.86 -3.02
CA ALA A 198 18.77 3.88 -2.10
C ALA A 198 20.13 4.38 -1.55
N ALA A 199 20.97 4.98 -2.39
CA ALA A 199 22.23 5.57 -1.95
C ALA A 199 22.04 6.70 -0.93
N VAL A 200 21.01 7.56 -1.14
CA VAL A 200 20.62 8.57 -0.15
C VAL A 200 20.19 7.94 1.16
N HIS A 201 19.37 6.89 1.13
CA HIS A 201 18.94 6.16 2.34
C HIS A 201 20.13 5.52 3.06
N VAL A 202 20.98 4.80 2.34
CA VAL A 202 22.15 4.12 2.90
C VAL A 202 23.10 5.12 3.57
N SER A 203 23.28 6.33 2.99
CA SER A 203 24.11 7.39 3.60
C SER A 203 23.61 7.82 4.99
N LYS A 204 22.37 7.52 5.33
CA LYS A 204 21.74 7.83 6.64
C LYS A 204 21.66 6.63 7.57
N LEU A 205 21.97 5.42 7.12
CA LEU A 205 21.96 4.20 7.92
C LEU A 205 23.37 3.88 8.42
N GLN A 206 23.43 3.16 9.52
CA GLN A 206 24.67 2.60 10.06
C GLN A 206 24.55 1.09 10.08
N PHE A 207 25.46 0.41 9.41
CA PHE A 207 25.53 -1.04 9.34
C PHE A 207 26.79 -1.51 10.03
N ALA A 208 26.69 -2.47 10.93
CA ALA A 208 27.82 -3.27 11.35
C ALA A 208 28.01 -4.48 10.43
N ARG A 209 29.15 -5.14 10.55
CA ARG A 209 29.38 -6.39 9.80
C ARG A 209 28.32 -7.43 10.20
N PRO A 210 27.74 -8.16 9.23
CA PRO A 210 26.75 -9.18 9.54
C PRO A 210 27.41 -10.33 10.31
N ASP A 211 26.69 -10.83 11.32
CA ASP A 211 27.06 -12.08 11.98
C ASP A 211 26.47 -13.25 11.16
N PHE A 212 27.30 -13.86 10.35
CA PHE A 212 26.89 -14.96 9.46
C PHE A 212 26.38 -16.18 10.23
N ALA A 213 26.86 -16.43 11.46
CA ALA A 213 26.36 -17.52 12.28
C ALA A 213 24.94 -17.28 12.79
N ALA A 214 24.57 -16.02 12.99
CA ALA A 214 23.24 -15.62 13.45
C ALA A 214 22.21 -15.52 12.30
N ILE A 215 22.61 -15.51 11.01
CA ILE A 215 21.69 -15.30 9.87
C ILE A 215 20.57 -16.34 9.84
N VAL A 216 20.89 -17.63 9.91
CA VAL A 216 19.89 -18.71 9.81
C VAL A 216 18.91 -18.70 11.00
N PRO A 217 19.37 -18.63 12.27
CA PRO A 217 18.50 -18.48 13.41
C PRO A 217 17.62 -17.23 13.32
N MET A 218 18.18 -16.09 12.88
CA MET A 218 17.44 -14.84 12.72
C MET A 218 16.37 -14.96 11.63
N PHE A 219 16.69 -15.53 10.47
CA PHE A 219 15.71 -15.76 9.41
C PHE A 219 14.56 -16.66 9.86
N ARG A 220 14.87 -17.73 10.62
CA ARG A 220 13.82 -18.59 11.20
C ARG A 220 12.90 -17.80 12.11
N LYS A 221 13.44 -16.94 12.96
CA LYS A 221 12.66 -16.06 13.83
C LYS A 221 11.82 -15.06 13.02
N PHE A 222 12.38 -14.48 11.96
CA PHE A 222 11.68 -13.59 11.05
C PHE A 222 10.52 -14.31 10.34
N PHE A 223 10.75 -15.51 9.86
CA PHE A 223 9.72 -16.34 9.22
C PHE A 223 8.57 -16.65 10.19
N GLU A 224 8.88 -17.05 11.42
CA GLU A 224 7.83 -17.32 12.44
C GLU A 224 6.98 -16.09 12.73
N LEU A 225 7.57 -14.90 12.79
CA LEU A 225 6.84 -13.64 12.97
C LEU A 225 6.05 -13.24 11.72
N GLY A 226 6.62 -13.46 10.54
CA GLY A 226 6.12 -12.92 9.27
C GLY A 226 5.15 -13.82 8.51
N LYS A 227 5.15 -15.15 8.73
CA LYS A 227 4.37 -16.11 7.93
C LYS A 227 2.87 -15.80 7.84
N TRP A 228 2.25 -15.34 8.92
CA TRP A 228 0.83 -14.96 8.92
C TRP A 228 0.59 -13.60 8.25
N SER A 229 1.54 -12.68 8.40
CA SER A 229 1.53 -11.41 7.67
C SER A 229 1.62 -11.65 6.17
N LEU A 230 2.52 -12.54 5.74
CA LEU A 230 2.68 -12.91 4.33
C LEU A 230 1.36 -13.44 3.76
N LEU A 231 0.74 -14.42 4.41
CA LEU A 231 -0.52 -14.99 3.94
C LEU A 231 -1.61 -13.92 3.81
N THR A 232 -1.71 -13.01 4.78
CA THR A 232 -2.71 -11.94 4.77
C THR A 232 -2.47 -10.94 3.64
N TYR A 233 -1.22 -10.51 3.44
CA TYR A 233 -0.87 -9.57 2.38
C TYR A 233 -1.06 -10.15 0.99
N GLU A 234 -0.67 -11.42 0.77
CA GLU A 234 -0.85 -12.08 -0.52
C GLU A 234 -2.33 -12.23 -0.88
N VAL A 235 -3.19 -12.55 0.08
CA VAL A 235 -4.65 -12.61 -0.13
C VAL A 235 -5.21 -11.25 -0.56
N VAL A 236 -4.77 -10.16 0.07
CA VAL A 236 -5.21 -8.80 -0.31
C VAL A 236 -4.71 -8.43 -1.70
N LEU A 237 -3.45 -8.74 -2.03
CA LEU A 237 -2.86 -8.46 -3.33
C LEU A 237 -3.49 -9.29 -4.45
N LEU A 238 -3.80 -10.54 -4.19
CA LEU A 238 -4.46 -11.41 -5.17
C LEU A 238 -5.73 -10.76 -5.71
N ARG A 239 -6.53 -10.14 -4.86
CA ARG A 239 -7.75 -9.43 -5.28
C ARG A 239 -7.49 -8.34 -6.32
N THR A 240 -6.40 -7.59 -6.17
CA THR A 240 -6.11 -6.45 -7.04
C THR A 240 -5.25 -6.84 -8.25
N GLN A 241 -4.36 -7.80 -8.11
CA GLN A 241 -3.46 -8.22 -9.18
C GLN A 241 -4.09 -9.25 -10.14
N LEU A 242 -5.17 -9.91 -9.73
CA LEU A 242 -5.87 -10.89 -10.57
C LEU A 242 -6.36 -10.28 -11.90
N PHE A 243 -6.90 -9.05 -11.88
CA PHE A 243 -7.50 -8.41 -13.04
C PHE A 243 -6.50 -8.02 -14.13
N PRO A 244 -5.37 -7.33 -13.86
CA PRO A 244 -4.40 -7.02 -14.91
C PRO A 244 -3.80 -8.28 -15.55
N TRP A 245 -3.53 -9.34 -14.78
CA TRP A 245 -3.04 -10.60 -15.32
C TRP A 245 -4.09 -11.33 -16.14
N ALA A 246 -5.34 -11.37 -15.70
CA ALA A 246 -6.42 -11.94 -16.47
C ALA A 246 -6.67 -11.17 -17.78
N LEU A 247 -6.65 -9.83 -17.74
CA LEU A 247 -6.75 -9.01 -18.95
C LEU A 247 -5.62 -9.31 -19.94
N ALA A 248 -4.40 -9.44 -19.47
CA ALA A 248 -3.28 -9.78 -20.33
C ALA A 248 -3.48 -11.12 -21.05
N VAL A 249 -4.04 -12.12 -20.36
CA VAL A 249 -4.30 -13.45 -20.91
C VAL A 249 -5.48 -13.45 -21.89
N PHE A 250 -6.60 -12.80 -21.53
CA PHE A 250 -7.85 -12.89 -22.31
C PHE A 250 -8.03 -11.79 -23.36
N ALA A 251 -7.42 -10.61 -23.14
CA ALA A 251 -7.61 -9.42 -23.98
C ALA A 251 -6.30 -8.74 -24.43
N GLY A 252 -5.16 -9.28 -24.00
CA GLY A 252 -3.83 -8.77 -24.34
C GLY A 252 -3.33 -7.63 -23.45
N THR A 253 -2.04 -7.32 -23.60
CA THR A 253 -1.36 -6.32 -22.76
C THR A 253 -1.86 -4.89 -22.99
N ALA A 254 -2.34 -4.55 -24.19
CA ALA A 254 -2.97 -3.25 -24.48
C ALA A 254 -4.26 -3.03 -23.66
N ALA A 255 -5.05 -4.08 -23.43
CA ALA A 255 -6.21 -4.00 -22.54
C ALA A 255 -5.78 -3.77 -21.07
N THR A 256 -4.68 -4.38 -20.64
CA THR A 256 -4.08 -4.10 -19.33
C THR A 256 -3.63 -2.64 -19.20
N ALA A 257 -3.09 -2.04 -20.26
CA ALA A 257 -2.75 -0.62 -20.30
C ALA A 257 -3.98 0.28 -20.07
N SER A 258 -5.07 0.00 -20.79
CA SER A 258 -6.33 0.74 -20.64
C SER A 258 -6.92 0.61 -19.23
N TRP A 259 -6.86 -0.59 -18.65
CA TRP A 259 -7.20 -0.84 -17.26
C TRP A 259 -6.34 0.00 -16.30
N GLN A 260 -5.01 -0.04 -16.47
CA GLN A 260 -4.09 0.70 -15.60
C GLN A 260 -4.30 2.21 -15.72
N ALA A 261 -4.57 2.71 -16.93
CA ALA A 261 -4.88 4.12 -17.15
C ALA A 261 -6.16 4.55 -16.41
N ALA A 262 -7.23 3.76 -16.47
CA ALA A 262 -8.44 4.03 -15.71
C ALA A 262 -8.21 3.94 -14.19
N LEU A 263 -7.44 2.95 -13.75
CA LEU A 263 -7.10 2.73 -12.35
C LEU A 263 -6.26 3.87 -11.76
N ASN A 264 -5.35 4.47 -12.53
CA ASN A 264 -4.54 5.60 -12.07
C ASN A 264 -5.41 6.79 -11.67
N ILE A 265 -6.51 7.06 -12.38
CA ILE A 265 -7.45 8.12 -11.99
C ILE A 265 -8.12 7.77 -10.66
N ALA A 266 -8.64 6.55 -10.50
CA ALA A 266 -9.28 6.13 -9.25
C ALA A 266 -8.29 6.15 -8.06
N ASN A 267 -7.03 5.80 -8.29
CA ASN A 267 -5.97 5.77 -7.28
C ASN A 267 -5.61 7.16 -6.71
N LEU A 268 -6.05 8.26 -7.32
CA LEU A 268 -5.92 9.61 -6.72
C LEU A 268 -6.64 9.73 -5.37
N MET A 269 -7.57 8.84 -5.05
CA MET A 269 -8.20 8.75 -3.72
C MET A 269 -7.35 8.04 -2.67
N ASN A 270 -6.34 7.26 -3.08
CA ASN A 270 -5.55 6.43 -2.16
C ASN A 270 -4.86 7.21 -1.02
N PRO A 271 -4.30 8.42 -1.21
CA PRO A 271 -3.72 9.16 -0.08
C PRO A 271 -4.70 9.43 1.05
N ILE A 272 -5.98 9.67 0.72
CA ILE A 272 -7.05 9.88 1.71
C ILE A 272 -7.38 8.57 2.42
N ILE A 273 -7.55 7.49 1.65
CA ILE A 273 -7.84 6.15 2.17
C ILE A 273 -6.74 5.69 3.13
N LEU A 274 -5.47 5.80 2.70
CA LEU A 274 -4.32 5.40 3.51
C LEU A 274 -4.14 6.30 4.73
N GLY A 275 -4.26 7.63 4.56
CA GLY A 275 -4.08 8.58 5.65
C GLY A 275 -5.07 8.35 6.80
N ILE A 276 -6.36 8.24 6.50
CA ILE A 276 -7.40 7.97 7.50
C ILE A 276 -7.28 6.54 8.04
N GLY A 277 -6.98 5.58 7.16
CA GLY A 277 -6.81 4.17 7.52
C GLY A 277 -5.71 3.89 8.54
N THR A 278 -4.71 4.78 8.68
CA THR A 278 -3.66 4.64 9.70
C THR A 278 -4.12 5.07 11.11
N VAL A 279 -5.08 5.99 11.20
CA VAL A 279 -5.55 6.55 12.49
C VAL A 279 -6.65 5.70 13.11
N ILE A 280 -7.52 5.11 12.28
CA ILE A 280 -8.72 4.38 12.74
C ILE A 280 -8.39 3.23 13.70
N PRO A 281 -7.40 2.34 13.44
CA PRO A 281 -7.14 1.23 14.37
C PRO A 281 -6.78 1.71 15.78
N GLN A 282 -6.01 2.80 15.87
CA GLN A 282 -5.60 3.37 17.16
C GLN A 282 -6.77 3.99 17.91
N ALA A 283 -7.61 4.77 17.20
CA ALA A 283 -8.80 5.38 17.76
C ALA A 283 -9.84 4.33 18.21
N ALA A 284 -10.02 3.28 17.40
CA ALA A 284 -10.92 2.17 17.71
C ALA A 284 -10.43 1.36 18.92
N ALA A 285 -9.13 1.04 19.00
CA ALA A 285 -8.54 0.33 20.12
C ALA A 285 -8.72 1.10 21.43
N GLN A 286 -8.43 2.39 21.44
CA GLN A 286 -8.58 3.23 22.63
C GLN A 286 -10.05 3.32 23.07
N ALA A 287 -10.98 3.56 22.15
CA ALA A 287 -12.39 3.71 22.46
C ALA A 287 -13.06 2.41 22.87
N ARG A 288 -12.54 1.26 22.42
CA ARG A 288 -13.03 -0.06 22.82
C ARG A 288 -12.87 -0.34 24.30
N LEU A 289 -11.77 0.14 24.91
CA LEU A 289 -11.51 -0.09 26.35
C LEU A 289 -12.62 0.42 27.28
N SER A 290 -13.32 1.49 26.88
CA SER A 290 -14.38 2.10 27.68
C SER A 290 -15.81 1.89 27.17
N GLY A 291 -15.95 1.57 25.86
CA GLY A 291 -17.27 1.53 25.21
C GLY A 291 -17.49 0.33 24.29
N GLY A 292 -16.68 -0.72 24.43
CA GLY A 292 -16.81 -1.94 23.62
C GLY A 292 -16.70 -1.70 22.12
N ILE A 293 -17.38 -2.53 21.33
CA ILE A 293 -17.38 -2.38 19.86
C ILE A 293 -18.18 -1.14 19.42
N THR A 294 -19.21 -0.78 20.18
CA THR A 294 -20.00 0.44 19.94
C THR A 294 -19.15 1.69 20.12
N GLY A 295 -18.30 1.71 21.15
CA GLY A 295 -17.31 2.79 21.37
C GLY A 295 -16.30 2.87 20.24
N ALA A 296 -15.73 1.74 19.84
CA ALA A 296 -14.78 1.65 18.74
C ALA A 296 -15.38 2.16 17.41
N TRP A 297 -16.60 1.75 17.09
CA TRP A 297 -17.31 2.21 15.88
C TRP A 297 -17.65 3.71 15.93
N ARG A 298 -18.10 4.21 17.08
CA ARG A 298 -18.40 5.66 17.24
C ARG A 298 -17.16 6.52 17.01
N ALA A 299 -16.01 6.11 17.55
CA ALA A 299 -14.75 6.81 17.32
C ALA A 299 -14.33 6.73 15.82
N ALA A 300 -14.36 5.55 15.20
CA ALA A 300 -14.01 5.38 13.79
C ALA A 300 -14.93 6.18 12.87
N ARG A 301 -16.25 6.18 13.13
CA ARG A 301 -17.26 6.91 12.32
C ARG A 301 -16.93 8.39 12.16
N GLY A 302 -16.39 9.04 13.20
CA GLY A 302 -15.97 10.45 13.13
C GLY A 302 -14.91 10.68 12.04
N TYR A 303 -13.87 9.83 11.98
CA TYR A 303 -12.82 9.90 10.97
C TYR A 303 -13.32 9.52 9.58
N ILE A 304 -14.23 8.54 9.49
CA ILE A 304 -14.85 8.14 8.22
C ILE A 304 -15.64 9.31 7.63
N LEU A 305 -16.47 9.96 8.44
CA LEU A 305 -17.26 11.11 7.99
C LEU A 305 -16.39 12.33 7.64
N PHE A 306 -15.24 12.50 8.29
CA PHE A 306 -14.28 13.54 7.96
C PHE A 306 -13.63 13.33 6.58
N GLY A 307 -13.28 12.09 6.23
CA GLY A 307 -12.67 11.77 4.93
C GLY A 307 -13.64 11.59 3.78
N LEU A 308 -14.93 11.47 4.05
CA LEU A 308 -15.94 11.22 3.03
C LEU A 308 -16.15 12.40 2.05
N PRO A 309 -16.22 13.69 2.48
CA PRO A 309 -16.45 14.81 1.59
C PRO A 309 -15.44 14.92 0.43
N PRO A 310 -14.11 14.88 0.63
CA PRO A 310 -13.18 14.97 -0.49
C PRO A 310 -13.30 13.77 -1.46
N ILE A 311 -13.65 12.57 -0.96
CA ILE A 311 -13.92 11.42 -1.81
C ILE A 311 -15.18 11.63 -2.65
N LEU A 312 -16.26 12.13 -2.05
CA LEU A 312 -17.50 12.41 -2.78
C LEU A 312 -17.32 13.52 -3.81
N VAL A 313 -16.56 14.59 -3.49
CA VAL A 313 -16.24 15.66 -4.45
C VAL A 313 -15.46 15.10 -5.63
N PHE A 314 -14.45 14.26 -5.38
CA PHE A 314 -13.69 13.61 -6.45
C PHE A 314 -14.57 12.67 -7.29
N CYS A 315 -15.41 11.85 -6.65
CA CYS A 315 -16.37 11.00 -7.35
C CYS A 315 -17.33 11.83 -8.22
N ALA A 316 -17.92 12.89 -7.68
CA ALA A 316 -18.81 13.77 -8.42
C ALA A 316 -18.10 14.39 -9.64
N PHE A 317 -16.87 14.86 -9.47
CA PHE A 317 -16.05 15.38 -10.57
C PHE A 317 -15.87 14.33 -11.68
N VAL A 318 -15.47 13.10 -11.31
CA VAL A 318 -15.22 12.02 -12.28
C VAL A 318 -16.53 11.55 -12.94
N LEU A 319 -17.65 11.50 -12.21
CA LEU A 319 -18.95 11.12 -12.76
C LEU A 319 -19.49 12.14 -13.73
N LEU A 320 -19.34 13.44 -13.43
CA LEU A 320 -19.88 14.53 -14.25
C LEU A 320 -18.97 14.87 -15.44
N ALA A 321 -17.65 14.70 -15.29
CA ALA A 321 -16.68 15.11 -16.30
C ALA A 321 -15.59 14.05 -16.55
N PRO A 322 -15.92 12.76 -16.84
CA PRO A 322 -14.95 11.68 -16.98
C PRO A 322 -13.97 11.93 -18.14
N HIS A 323 -14.46 12.42 -19.27
CA HIS A 323 -13.65 12.81 -20.42
C HIS A 323 -12.65 13.91 -20.09
N PHE A 324 -13.04 14.90 -19.29
CA PHE A 324 -12.15 15.97 -18.87
C PHE A 324 -11.06 15.44 -17.94
N ALA A 325 -11.39 14.55 -17.00
CA ALA A 325 -10.42 13.91 -16.11
C ALA A 325 -9.37 13.10 -16.90
N LEU A 326 -9.82 12.30 -17.88
CA LEU A 326 -8.93 11.53 -18.74
C LEU A 326 -8.08 12.42 -19.65
N ARG A 327 -8.67 13.46 -20.25
CA ARG A 327 -7.95 14.41 -21.11
C ARG A 327 -6.88 15.18 -20.35
N LEU A 328 -7.16 15.56 -19.11
CA LEU A 328 -6.18 16.22 -18.24
C LEU A 328 -4.98 15.30 -17.96
N ALA A 329 -5.25 14.02 -17.71
CA ALA A 329 -4.20 13.03 -17.45
C ALA A 329 -3.46 12.61 -18.72
N TYR A 330 -4.16 12.27 -19.83
CA TYR A 330 -3.60 11.54 -20.96
C TYR A 330 -3.54 12.31 -22.28
N SER A 331 -3.89 13.59 -22.35
CA SER A 331 -4.01 14.43 -23.54
C SER A 331 -5.26 14.16 -24.40
N ALA A 332 -5.49 15.07 -25.39
CA ALA A 332 -6.70 15.05 -26.21
C ALA A 332 -6.77 13.90 -27.22
N ASP A 333 -5.61 13.39 -27.66
CA ASP A 333 -5.51 12.36 -28.71
C ASP A 333 -5.22 10.98 -28.13
N SER A 334 -5.40 10.81 -26.82
CA SER A 334 -5.09 9.55 -26.14
C SER A 334 -6.14 8.46 -26.40
N PRO A 335 -5.73 7.21 -26.67
CA PRO A 335 -6.65 6.09 -26.81
C PRO A 335 -7.39 5.75 -25.50
N TYR A 336 -6.98 6.34 -24.36
CA TYR A 336 -7.62 6.11 -23.07
C TYR A 336 -8.87 6.99 -22.84
N LEU A 337 -9.20 7.92 -23.71
CA LEU A 337 -10.39 8.76 -23.58
C LEU A 337 -11.71 7.96 -23.64
N ASP A 338 -11.70 6.82 -24.34
CA ASP A 338 -12.84 5.91 -24.41
C ASP A 338 -13.11 5.15 -23.09
N MET A 339 -12.22 5.29 -22.11
CA MET A 339 -12.36 4.63 -20.80
C MET A 339 -13.25 5.40 -19.80
N SER A 340 -14.06 6.36 -20.28
CA SER A 340 -14.91 7.19 -19.43
C SER A 340 -15.83 6.38 -18.51
N LEU A 341 -16.51 5.36 -19.03
CA LEU A 341 -17.37 4.49 -18.24
C LEU A 341 -16.58 3.66 -17.23
N CYS A 342 -15.40 3.18 -17.63
CA CYS A 342 -14.51 2.43 -16.72
C CYS A 342 -14.08 3.30 -15.53
N VAL A 343 -13.66 4.55 -15.78
CA VAL A 343 -13.25 5.48 -14.74
C VAL A 343 -14.40 5.81 -13.79
N GLN A 344 -15.63 6.00 -14.33
CA GLN A 344 -16.83 6.23 -13.51
C GLN A 344 -17.14 5.06 -12.60
N ILE A 345 -17.12 3.82 -13.12
CA ILE A 345 -17.32 2.59 -12.34
C ILE A 345 -16.25 2.46 -11.24
N LEU A 346 -14.99 2.68 -11.60
CA LEU A 346 -13.90 2.61 -10.64
C LEU A 346 -13.97 3.72 -9.57
N ALA A 347 -14.38 4.93 -9.91
CA ALA A 347 -14.57 6.01 -8.93
C ALA A 347 -15.62 5.63 -7.87
N LEU A 348 -16.76 5.09 -8.30
CA LEU A 348 -17.78 4.58 -7.38
C LEU A 348 -17.28 3.39 -6.55
N ALA A 349 -16.55 2.47 -7.17
CA ALA A 349 -15.96 1.35 -6.49
C ALA A 349 -14.95 1.80 -5.42
N TRP A 350 -14.13 2.81 -5.69
CA TRP A 350 -13.18 3.37 -4.72
C TRP A 350 -13.86 4.07 -3.55
N ALA A 351 -14.99 4.75 -3.78
CA ALA A 351 -15.80 5.29 -2.68
C ALA A 351 -16.37 4.18 -1.78
N ALA A 352 -16.81 3.06 -2.37
CA ALA A 352 -17.23 1.88 -1.63
C ALA A 352 -16.04 1.21 -0.90
N GLU A 353 -14.88 1.12 -1.56
CA GLU A 353 -13.64 0.59 -0.99
C GLU A 353 -13.22 1.40 0.24
N TYR A 354 -13.31 2.75 0.18
CA TYR A 354 -13.04 3.59 1.34
C TYR A 354 -13.85 3.16 2.56
N VAL A 355 -15.15 3.02 2.44
CA VAL A 355 -16.01 2.65 3.56
C VAL A 355 -15.69 1.23 4.06
N GLY A 356 -15.55 0.27 3.14
CA GLY A 356 -15.22 -1.12 3.47
C GLY A 356 -13.87 -1.27 4.17
N GLU A 357 -12.85 -0.53 3.69
CA GLU A 357 -11.52 -0.51 4.31
C GLU A 357 -11.56 0.09 5.72
N MET A 358 -12.30 1.18 5.92
CA MET A 358 -12.41 1.81 7.24
C MET A 358 -13.13 0.89 8.25
N ILE A 359 -14.14 0.12 7.82
CA ILE A 359 -14.78 -0.89 8.68
C ILE A 359 -13.77 -2.00 9.04
N ALA A 360 -13.02 -2.52 8.06
CA ALA A 360 -12.00 -3.54 8.32
C ALA A 360 -10.90 -3.03 9.28
N LYS A 361 -10.46 -1.77 9.13
CA LYS A 361 -9.52 -1.12 10.07
C LYS A 361 -10.10 -0.94 11.47
N THR A 362 -11.41 -0.66 11.57
CA THR A 362 -12.11 -0.59 12.86
C THR A 362 -12.13 -1.94 13.55
N LEU A 363 -12.45 -3.02 12.82
CA LEU A 363 -12.40 -4.39 13.35
C LEU A 363 -10.99 -4.78 13.80
N LEU A 364 -9.97 -4.39 13.03
CA LEU A 364 -8.58 -4.64 13.38
C LEU A 364 -8.18 -3.92 14.68
N GLY A 365 -8.53 -2.64 14.81
CA GLY A 365 -8.30 -1.87 16.04
C GLY A 365 -9.11 -2.38 17.23
N ALA A 366 -10.28 -2.97 16.97
CA ALA A 366 -11.08 -3.65 17.98
C ALA A 366 -10.55 -5.07 18.30
N GLU A 367 -9.31 -5.44 17.92
CA GLU A 367 -8.69 -6.76 18.13
C GLU A 367 -9.49 -7.94 17.54
N LEU A 368 -10.33 -7.67 16.54
CA LEU A 368 -11.10 -8.63 15.79
C LEU A 368 -10.43 -8.96 14.44
N GLY A 369 -9.11 -9.18 14.47
CA GLY A 369 -8.28 -9.40 13.27
C GLY A 369 -8.77 -10.53 12.37
N GLY A 370 -9.30 -11.62 12.94
CA GLY A 370 -9.89 -12.73 12.17
C GLY A 370 -11.10 -12.30 11.35
N LEU A 371 -11.97 -11.42 11.88
CA LEU A 371 -13.11 -10.88 11.14
C LEU A 371 -12.66 -9.86 10.09
N ALA A 372 -11.66 -9.03 10.39
CA ALA A 372 -11.05 -8.14 9.42
C ALA A 372 -10.43 -8.93 8.24
N PHE A 373 -9.74 -10.03 8.51
CA PHE A 373 -9.24 -10.94 7.48
C PHE A 373 -10.39 -11.53 6.64
N LEU A 374 -11.45 -12.00 7.28
CA LEU A 374 -12.59 -12.60 6.59
C LEU A 374 -13.26 -11.60 5.63
N THR A 375 -13.36 -10.31 6.00
CA THR A 375 -13.87 -9.28 5.07
C THR A 375 -13.01 -9.14 3.83
N ASN A 376 -11.68 -9.23 3.95
CA ASN A 376 -10.77 -9.19 2.80
C ASN A 376 -10.90 -10.46 1.95
N ALA A 377 -11.02 -11.63 2.57
CA ALA A 377 -11.18 -12.91 1.88
C ALA A 377 -12.47 -12.96 1.04
N THR A 378 -13.59 -12.39 1.53
CA THR A 378 -14.84 -12.30 0.74
C THR A 378 -14.67 -11.44 -0.52
N GLY A 379 -13.84 -10.39 -0.46
CA GLY A 379 -13.48 -9.59 -1.65
C GLY A 379 -12.71 -10.41 -2.69
N VAL A 380 -11.81 -11.32 -2.26
CA VAL A 380 -11.11 -12.24 -3.19
C VAL A 380 -12.07 -13.22 -3.83
N VAL A 381 -12.96 -13.83 -3.04
CA VAL A 381 -14.00 -14.72 -3.58
C VAL A 381 -14.85 -13.98 -4.62
N GLY A 382 -15.28 -12.75 -4.30
CA GLY A 382 -16.02 -11.90 -5.23
C GLY A 382 -15.25 -11.61 -6.51
N ALA A 383 -13.94 -11.35 -6.41
CA ALA A 383 -13.07 -11.11 -7.58
C ALA A 383 -12.99 -12.35 -8.48
N VAL A 384 -12.78 -13.55 -7.89
CA VAL A 384 -12.70 -14.80 -8.64
C VAL A 384 -14.03 -15.13 -9.33
N VAL A 385 -15.16 -14.99 -8.62
CA VAL A 385 -16.49 -15.25 -9.18
C VAL A 385 -16.86 -14.29 -10.31
N ALA A 386 -16.45 -13.01 -10.20
CA ALA A 386 -16.75 -12.01 -11.23
C ALA A 386 -15.74 -11.99 -12.38
N LEU A 387 -14.60 -12.68 -12.26
CA LEU A 387 -13.53 -12.71 -13.27
C LEU A 387 -14.00 -13.08 -14.69
N PRO A 388 -14.95 -14.02 -14.89
CA PRO A 388 -15.45 -14.36 -16.22
C PRO A 388 -16.06 -13.20 -16.99
N LEU A 389 -16.44 -12.09 -16.33
CA LEU A 389 -16.92 -10.88 -17.02
C LEU A 389 -15.87 -10.26 -17.95
N ILE A 390 -14.60 -10.55 -17.77
CA ILE A 390 -13.53 -10.10 -18.65
C ILE A 390 -13.69 -10.68 -20.06
N ILE A 391 -14.17 -11.92 -20.18
CA ILE A 391 -14.26 -12.61 -21.48
C ILE A 391 -15.18 -11.86 -22.46
N PRO A 392 -16.46 -11.53 -22.11
CA PRO A 392 -17.34 -10.82 -23.04
C PRO A 392 -17.13 -9.29 -23.06
N PHE A 393 -16.60 -8.68 -22.00
CA PHE A 393 -16.59 -7.23 -21.84
C PHE A 393 -15.18 -6.61 -21.76
N GLY A 394 -14.09 -7.42 -21.84
CA GLY A 394 -12.73 -6.93 -21.81
C GLY A 394 -12.43 -6.04 -20.59
N VAL A 395 -11.92 -4.83 -20.83
CA VAL A 395 -11.57 -3.86 -19.78
C VAL A 395 -12.78 -3.45 -18.94
N LEU A 396 -13.94 -3.24 -19.57
CA LEU A 396 -15.18 -2.92 -18.87
C LEU A 396 -15.57 -4.07 -17.92
N GLY A 397 -15.43 -5.32 -18.39
CA GLY A 397 -15.66 -6.51 -17.56
C GLY A 397 -14.76 -6.57 -16.34
N ALA A 398 -13.50 -6.20 -16.46
CA ALA A 398 -12.57 -6.11 -15.34
C ALA A 398 -12.99 -5.01 -14.34
N CYS A 399 -13.42 -3.84 -14.81
CA CYS A 399 -13.92 -2.75 -13.95
C CYS A 399 -15.19 -3.18 -13.19
N LEU A 400 -16.12 -3.83 -13.85
CA LEU A 400 -17.33 -4.38 -13.22
C LEU A 400 -16.99 -5.46 -12.21
N ALA A 401 -16.09 -6.38 -12.57
CA ALA A 401 -15.68 -7.48 -11.69
C ALA A 401 -15.01 -6.97 -10.40
N LEU A 402 -14.12 -5.97 -10.52
CA LEU A 402 -13.53 -5.34 -9.35
C LEU A 402 -14.57 -4.59 -8.51
N ALA A 403 -15.49 -3.86 -9.14
CA ALA A 403 -16.58 -3.17 -8.44
C ALA A 403 -17.47 -4.15 -7.67
N ILE A 404 -17.83 -5.28 -8.28
CA ILE A 404 -18.59 -6.37 -7.63
C ILE A 404 -17.82 -6.93 -6.44
N ALA A 405 -16.52 -7.22 -6.60
CA ALA A 405 -15.67 -7.70 -5.51
C ALA A 405 -15.62 -6.74 -4.32
N ILE A 406 -15.50 -5.44 -4.60
CA ILE A 406 -15.50 -4.39 -3.58
C ILE A 406 -16.86 -4.28 -2.89
N LEU A 407 -17.97 -4.36 -3.64
CA LEU A 407 -19.32 -4.31 -3.08
C LEU A 407 -19.63 -5.52 -2.21
N ILE A 408 -19.25 -6.74 -2.63
CA ILE A 408 -19.40 -7.95 -1.82
C ILE A 408 -18.63 -7.79 -0.50
N ARG A 409 -17.38 -7.33 -0.57
CA ARG A 409 -16.55 -7.05 0.61
C ARG A 409 -17.22 -6.03 1.54
N LEU A 410 -17.72 -4.90 0.99
CA LEU A 410 -18.37 -3.85 1.76
C LEU A 410 -19.64 -4.36 2.44
N ILE A 411 -20.51 -5.06 1.70
CA ILE A 411 -21.75 -5.63 2.24
C ILE A 411 -21.43 -6.59 3.40
N PHE A 412 -20.45 -7.48 3.21
CA PHE A 412 -20.06 -8.44 4.23
C PHE A 412 -19.44 -7.76 5.46
N ALA A 413 -18.57 -6.77 5.26
CA ALA A 413 -17.99 -5.97 6.33
C ALA A 413 -19.08 -5.26 7.16
N TRP A 414 -20.08 -4.68 6.47
CA TRP A 414 -21.22 -4.04 7.12
C TRP A 414 -22.10 -5.02 7.90
N LEU A 415 -22.37 -6.21 7.35
CA LEU A 415 -23.13 -7.26 8.03
C LEU A 415 -22.43 -7.73 9.31
N ILE A 416 -21.11 -7.94 9.26
CA ILE A 416 -20.31 -8.29 10.44
C ILE A 416 -20.42 -7.18 11.50
N LEU A 417 -20.19 -5.95 11.10
CA LEU A 417 -20.24 -4.81 12.02
C LEU A 417 -21.61 -4.68 12.66
N SER A 418 -22.68 -4.75 11.84
CA SER A 418 -24.07 -4.63 12.32
C SER A 418 -24.43 -5.77 13.29
N TRP A 419 -23.98 -7.00 13.00
CA TRP A 419 -24.17 -8.14 13.88
C TRP A 419 -23.46 -7.95 15.23
N LEU A 420 -22.22 -7.46 15.21
CA LEU A 420 -21.45 -7.20 16.44
C LEU A 420 -22.13 -6.12 17.30
N LEU A 421 -22.60 -5.04 16.69
CA LEU A 421 -23.29 -3.96 17.38
C LEU A 421 -24.61 -4.43 17.99
N ALA A 422 -25.38 -5.23 17.25
CA ALA A 422 -26.63 -5.80 17.75
C ALA A 422 -26.41 -6.77 18.92
N LYS A 423 -25.32 -7.57 18.86
CA LYS A 423 -24.97 -8.49 19.94
C LYS A 423 -24.61 -7.77 21.24
N GLU A 424 -23.88 -6.67 21.16
CA GLU A 424 -23.48 -5.89 22.34
C GLU A 424 -24.67 -5.16 22.99
N THR A 425 -25.65 -4.73 22.19
CA THR A 425 -26.86 -4.04 22.68
C THR A 425 -27.96 -5.01 23.14
N SER A 426 -27.75 -6.33 23.04
CA SER A 426 -28.76 -7.30 23.42
C SER A 426 -29.00 -7.34 24.94
N PRO A 427 -30.25 -7.53 25.41
CA PRO A 427 -30.57 -7.57 26.84
C PRO A 427 -29.82 -8.65 27.63
N THR A 428 -29.37 -9.70 26.97
CA THR A 428 -28.55 -10.77 27.57
C THR A 428 -27.14 -10.36 27.87
N ALA A 429 -26.51 -9.51 27.03
CA ALA A 429 -25.17 -8.97 27.26
C ALA A 429 -25.19 -7.96 28.41
N ILE A 430 -26.19 -7.09 28.46
CA ILE A 430 -26.35 -6.07 29.54
C ILE A 430 -26.55 -6.74 30.90
N ARG A 431 -27.26 -7.88 30.97
CA ARG A 431 -27.43 -8.65 32.22
C ARG A 431 -26.16 -9.35 32.68
N ALA A 432 -25.31 -9.81 31.74
CA ALA A 432 -24.05 -10.45 32.09
C ALA A 432 -23.03 -9.47 32.68
N GLU A 433 -22.95 -8.24 32.15
CA GLU A 433 -22.08 -7.19 32.70
C GLU A 433 -22.56 -6.68 34.07
N ALA A 434 -23.88 -6.63 34.32
CA ALA A 434 -24.44 -6.21 35.60
C ALA A 434 -24.20 -7.23 36.73
N GLN A 435 -23.81 -8.48 36.42
CA GLN A 435 -23.54 -9.55 37.38
C GLN A 435 -22.06 -9.74 37.74
N VAL A 436 -21.12 -8.97 37.14
CA VAL A 436 -19.72 -9.01 37.54
C VAL A 436 -19.53 -8.09 38.75
N PRO A 437 -19.22 -8.60 39.97
CA PRO A 437 -18.94 -7.77 41.12
C PRO A 437 -17.68 -6.92 40.84
N ARG A 438 -17.78 -5.63 41.15
CA ARG A 438 -16.67 -4.68 41.09
C ARG A 438 -15.62 -4.94 42.16
#